data_9551ffa214c60e58cf128aeae1511414
#
_entry.id   9551ffa214c60e58cf128aeae1511414
#
_cell.length_a   1.000
_cell.length_b   1.000
_cell.length_c   1.000
_cell.angle_alpha   90.00
_cell.angle_beta   90.00
_cell.angle_gamma   90.00
#
_symmetry.space_group_name_H-M   'P 1'
#
loop_
_entity.id
_entity.type
_entity.pdbx_description
1 polymer ?
#
loop_
_entity_poly.entity_id
_entity_poly.type
_entity_poly.pdbx_seq_one_letter_code
_entity_poly.pdbx_strand_id
1 'polypeptide(L)'
;RAKDELADPRVYCELLRQYSFLHPEFSYLPRKFKIAVTGSPNDRAAVAVHDIGLRMHKNEQGEIGFEVLVGGGLGRTPYIGQTIRKWLAPEHLLSYVESILRIYNMQGRRDNIHKARIKIIVNQMGIDKYRELVDKDWEFTKNGVLKVPDDEVARINAYFAPPQYEKLADQTELL
;
A
#
# COMPACT_ATOMS: atom_id res chain seq x y z
N ARG A 1 -13.69 -2.04 12.68
CA ARG A 1 -13.11 -3.02 11.75
C ARG A 1 -14.23 -3.80 11.07
N ALA A 2 -14.04 -4.16 9.80
CA ALA A 2 -14.97 -5.01 9.09
C ALA A 2 -14.76 -6.49 9.52
N LYS A 3 -15.85 -7.27 9.48
CA LYS A 3 -15.84 -8.67 9.95
C LYS A 3 -14.89 -9.58 9.14
N ASP A 4 -14.66 -9.23 7.88
CA ASP A 4 -13.84 -9.98 6.91
C ASP A 4 -12.40 -9.46 6.79
N GLU A 5 -11.96 -8.56 7.67
CA GLU A 5 -10.58 -8.12 7.70
C GLU A 5 -9.65 -9.23 8.20
N LEU A 6 -8.61 -9.51 7.42
CA LEU A 6 -7.56 -10.47 7.75
C LEU A 6 -6.59 -9.90 8.79
N ALA A 7 -6.28 -8.61 8.68
CA ALA A 7 -5.49 -7.85 9.64
C ALA A 7 -5.92 -6.38 9.64
N ASP A 8 -5.49 -5.63 10.64
CA ASP A 8 -5.83 -4.20 10.75
C ASP A 8 -5.02 -3.38 9.73
N PRO A 9 -5.67 -2.77 8.72
CA PRO A 9 -4.96 -2.00 7.69
C PRO A 9 -4.31 -0.73 8.26
N ARG A 10 -4.76 -0.22 9.41
CA ARG A 10 -4.21 0.98 10.04
C ARG A 10 -2.75 0.81 10.44
N VAL A 11 -2.34 -0.40 10.82
CA VAL A 11 -0.95 -0.74 11.16
C VAL A 11 -0.03 -0.43 9.97
N TYR A 12 -0.40 -0.89 8.80
CA TYR A 12 0.40 -0.69 7.59
C TYR A 12 0.31 0.73 7.03
N CYS A 13 -0.83 1.40 7.21
CA CYS A 13 -0.94 2.83 6.93
C CYS A 13 0.02 3.63 7.81
N GLU A 14 0.13 3.29 9.08
CA GLU A 14 1.02 3.98 10.03
C GLU A 14 2.50 3.70 9.71
N LEU A 15 2.87 2.46 9.37
CA LEU A 15 4.21 2.12 8.89
C LEU A 15 4.60 2.97 7.67
N LEU A 16 3.71 3.03 6.66
CA LEU A 16 3.93 3.84 5.47
C LEU A 16 4.01 5.33 5.77
N ARG A 17 3.20 5.83 6.71
CA ARG A 17 3.23 7.22 7.15
C ARG A 17 4.55 7.58 7.82
N GLN A 18 5.00 6.77 8.79
CA GLN A 18 6.26 6.99 9.50
C GLN A 18 7.44 6.95 8.54
N TYR A 19 7.46 5.97 7.65
CA TYR A 19 8.51 5.81 6.65
C TYR A 19 8.55 6.97 5.64
N SER A 20 7.40 7.42 5.16
CA SER A 20 7.32 8.49 4.14
C SER A 20 7.54 9.89 4.71
N PHE A 21 7.38 10.06 6.03
CA PHE A 21 7.53 11.35 6.68
C PHE A 21 8.99 11.82 6.62
N LEU A 22 9.22 12.97 6.03
CA LEU A 22 10.56 13.55 5.80
C LEU A 22 11.49 12.69 4.90
N HIS A 23 10.96 11.69 4.21
CA HIS A 23 11.77 10.93 3.26
C HIS A 23 12.21 11.83 2.09
N PRO A 24 13.51 11.95 1.80
CA PRO A 24 14.01 12.95 0.83
C PRO A 24 13.44 12.73 -0.57
N GLU A 25 13.35 11.50 -1.06
CA GLU A 25 12.81 11.22 -2.40
C GLU A 25 11.31 11.55 -2.49
N PHE A 26 10.53 11.35 -1.42
CA PHE A 26 9.08 11.54 -1.46
C PHE A 26 8.68 13.00 -1.48
N SER A 27 9.57 13.88 -1.01
CA SER A 27 9.37 15.33 -1.08
C SER A 27 9.50 15.89 -2.51
N TYR A 28 10.14 15.14 -3.39
CA TYR A 28 10.45 15.58 -4.77
C TYR A 28 9.79 14.74 -5.85
N LEU A 29 8.72 14.02 -5.53
CA LEU A 29 7.94 13.25 -6.53
C LEU A 29 7.37 14.20 -7.61
N PRO A 30 7.21 13.73 -8.86
CA PRO A 30 6.67 14.55 -9.95
C PRO A 30 5.30 15.14 -9.67
N ARG A 31 4.47 14.43 -8.90
CA ARG A 31 3.11 14.85 -8.51
C ARG A 31 2.70 14.18 -7.20
N LYS A 32 1.60 14.67 -6.60
CA LYS A 32 0.97 14.07 -5.43
C LYS A 32 0.77 12.56 -5.61
N PHE A 33 0.93 11.84 -4.53
CA PHE A 33 0.89 10.39 -4.51
C PHE A 33 -0.06 9.90 -3.40
N LYS A 34 -0.82 8.85 -3.67
CA LYS A 34 -1.76 8.28 -2.73
C LYS A 34 -1.57 6.77 -2.66
N ILE A 35 -1.43 6.26 -1.45
CA ILE A 35 -1.42 4.83 -1.16
C ILE A 35 -2.69 4.52 -0.38
N ALA A 36 -3.42 3.49 -0.78
CA ALA A 36 -4.58 2.98 -0.05
C ALA A 36 -4.37 1.54 0.34
N VAL A 37 -4.81 1.17 1.55
CA VAL A 37 -4.70 -0.17 2.11
C VAL A 37 -6.08 -0.67 2.50
N THR A 38 -6.43 -1.88 2.09
CA THR A 38 -7.59 -2.60 2.61
C THR A 38 -7.16 -3.88 3.32
N GLY A 39 -7.68 -4.11 4.51
CA GLY A 39 -7.41 -5.30 5.33
C GLY A 39 -8.20 -6.53 4.90
N SER A 40 -9.05 -6.41 3.89
CA SER A 40 -9.97 -7.45 3.41
C SER A 40 -9.67 -7.81 1.96
N PRO A 41 -9.91 -9.05 1.53
CA PRO A 41 -9.94 -9.42 0.12
C PRO A 41 -10.96 -8.60 -0.69
N ASN A 42 -12.02 -8.12 -0.03
CA ASN A 42 -13.00 -7.21 -0.63
C ASN A 42 -12.49 -5.76 -0.59
N ASP A 43 -12.44 -5.12 -1.76
CA ASP A 43 -11.94 -3.74 -1.86
C ASP A 43 -12.94 -2.73 -1.28
N ARG A 44 -12.82 -2.43 0.01
CA ARG A 44 -13.62 -1.40 0.70
C ARG A 44 -12.98 -0.01 0.68
N ALA A 45 -11.72 0.09 0.31
CA ALA A 45 -10.95 1.33 0.28
C ALA A 45 -10.76 1.88 -1.14
N ALA A 46 -11.40 1.25 -2.15
CA ALA A 46 -11.24 1.57 -3.56
C ALA A 46 -9.75 1.63 -3.97
N VAL A 47 -8.96 0.66 -3.51
CA VAL A 47 -7.50 0.63 -3.71
C VAL A 47 -7.13 0.64 -5.19
N ALA A 48 -7.99 0.08 -6.04
CA ALA A 48 -7.79 0.03 -7.48
C ALA A 48 -7.79 1.40 -8.18
N VAL A 49 -8.25 2.47 -7.51
CA VAL A 49 -8.24 3.84 -8.07
C VAL A 49 -7.22 4.76 -7.39
N HIS A 50 -6.24 4.18 -6.69
CA HIS A 50 -5.13 4.89 -6.06
C HIS A 50 -3.81 4.68 -6.82
N ASP A 51 -2.84 5.54 -6.57
CA ASP A 51 -1.53 5.47 -7.24
C ASP A 51 -0.81 4.16 -6.89
N ILE A 52 -0.88 3.74 -5.61
CA ILE A 52 -0.64 2.35 -5.15
C ILE A 52 -1.86 1.88 -4.38
N GLY A 53 -2.35 0.68 -4.69
CA GLY A 53 -3.36 -0.05 -3.93
C GLY A 53 -2.75 -1.29 -3.28
N LEU A 54 -3.02 -1.48 -1.99
CA LEU A 54 -2.57 -2.63 -1.21
C LEU A 54 -3.80 -3.38 -0.71
N ARG A 55 -4.02 -4.58 -1.21
CA ARG A 55 -5.14 -5.44 -0.81
C ARG A 55 -4.63 -6.69 -0.12
N MET A 56 -5.05 -6.88 1.14
CA MET A 56 -4.67 -8.07 1.89
C MET A 56 -5.43 -9.29 1.40
N HIS A 57 -4.71 -10.38 1.24
CA HIS A 57 -5.28 -11.70 0.99
C HIS A 57 -4.32 -12.79 1.49
N LYS A 58 -4.77 -14.03 1.46
CA LYS A 58 -3.95 -15.20 1.80
C LYS A 58 -3.40 -15.83 0.53
N ASN A 59 -2.16 -16.30 0.60
CA ASN A 59 -1.59 -17.17 -0.42
C ASN A 59 -2.12 -18.61 -0.27
N GLU A 60 -1.64 -19.52 -1.11
CA GLU A 60 -2.01 -20.94 -1.09
C GLU A 60 -1.62 -21.63 0.22
N GLN A 61 -0.61 -21.14 0.93
CA GLN A 61 -0.14 -21.62 2.23
C GLN A 61 -0.94 -21.02 3.40
N GLY A 62 -1.88 -20.12 3.12
CA GLY A 62 -2.69 -19.45 4.13
C GLY A 62 -2.01 -18.23 4.79
N GLU A 63 -0.82 -17.85 4.34
CA GLU A 63 -0.09 -16.69 4.85
C GLU A 63 -0.70 -15.38 4.33
N ILE A 64 -0.85 -14.40 5.23
CA ILE A 64 -1.37 -13.06 4.90
C ILE A 64 -0.28 -12.25 4.21
N GLY A 65 -0.62 -11.64 3.08
CA GLY A 65 0.24 -10.73 2.34
C GLY A 65 -0.58 -9.71 1.56
N PHE A 66 0.07 -8.99 0.66
CA PHE A 66 -0.54 -7.95 -0.14
C PHE A 66 -0.55 -8.30 -1.62
N GLU A 67 -1.69 -8.19 -2.27
CA GLU A 67 -1.70 -7.87 -3.68
C GLU A 67 -1.38 -6.37 -3.83
N VAL A 68 -0.42 -6.07 -4.68
CA VAL A 68 0.02 -4.70 -4.96
C VAL A 68 -0.48 -4.27 -6.33
N LEU A 69 -1.31 -3.22 -6.35
CA LEU A 69 -1.79 -2.59 -7.57
C LEU A 69 -1.08 -1.24 -7.75
N VAL A 70 -0.85 -0.84 -8.99
CA VAL A 70 -0.20 0.43 -9.33
C VAL A 70 -0.84 1.11 -10.52
N GLY A 71 -0.77 2.43 -10.55
CA GLY A 71 -1.21 3.23 -11.68
C GLY A 71 -2.70 3.51 -11.75
N GLY A 72 -3.43 3.34 -10.65
CA GLY A 72 -4.81 3.78 -10.52
C GLY A 72 -4.95 5.29 -10.35
N GLY A 73 -6.12 5.81 -10.63
CA GLY A 73 -6.43 7.21 -10.36
C GLY A 73 -7.65 7.72 -11.10
N LEU A 74 -8.42 8.55 -10.41
CA LEU A 74 -9.57 9.25 -10.95
C LEU A 74 -9.18 10.61 -11.56
N GLY A 75 -10.15 11.36 -12.01
CA GLY A 75 -10.00 12.67 -12.61
C GLY A 75 -10.29 12.62 -14.11
N ARG A 76 -9.79 13.59 -14.88
CA ARG A 76 -10.12 13.77 -16.30
C ARG A 76 -9.87 12.52 -17.17
N THR A 77 -8.84 11.75 -16.83
CA THR A 77 -8.50 10.48 -17.51
C THR A 77 -8.40 9.39 -16.45
N PRO A 78 -9.49 8.68 -16.12
CA PRO A 78 -9.48 7.65 -15.08
C PRO A 78 -8.75 6.40 -15.58
N TYR A 79 -7.99 5.78 -14.67
CA TYR A 79 -7.36 4.48 -14.86
C TYR A 79 -7.60 3.60 -13.64
N ILE A 80 -7.82 2.33 -13.88
CA ILE A 80 -7.83 1.30 -12.84
C ILE A 80 -6.40 0.79 -12.66
N GLY A 81 -5.95 0.70 -11.42
CA GLY A 81 -4.65 0.15 -11.08
C GLY A 81 -4.50 -1.29 -11.56
N GLN A 82 -3.32 -1.60 -12.04
CA GLN A 82 -2.98 -2.94 -12.52
C GLN A 82 -2.14 -3.66 -11.49
N THR A 83 -2.33 -4.97 -11.34
CA THR A 83 -1.56 -5.79 -10.39
C THR A 83 -0.12 -5.87 -10.84
N ILE A 84 0.78 -5.23 -10.08
CA ILE A 84 2.22 -5.31 -10.27
C ILE A 84 2.81 -6.53 -9.57
N ARG A 85 2.25 -6.92 -8.40
CA ARG A 85 2.65 -8.12 -7.66
C ARG A 85 1.41 -8.79 -7.08
N LYS A 86 1.26 -10.09 -7.36
CA LYS A 86 0.09 -10.86 -6.90
C LYS A 86 0.11 -11.13 -5.41
N TRP A 87 1.29 -11.34 -4.83
CA TRP A 87 1.47 -11.52 -3.40
C TRP A 87 2.84 -10.99 -2.96
N LEU A 88 2.83 -10.18 -1.91
CA LEU A 88 4.00 -9.59 -1.28
C LEU A 88 3.92 -9.87 0.23
N ALA A 89 4.97 -10.46 0.80
CA ALA A 89 5.07 -10.65 2.24
C ALA A 89 5.08 -9.29 2.96
N PRO A 90 4.39 -9.14 4.12
CA PRO A 90 4.29 -7.87 4.83
C PRO A 90 5.64 -7.26 5.21
N GLU A 91 6.64 -8.09 5.51
CA GLU A 91 8.00 -7.65 5.83
C GLU A 91 8.68 -6.87 4.70
N HIS A 92 8.26 -7.06 3.46
CA HIS A 92 8.81 -6.40 2.27
C HIS A 92 7.99 -5.18 1.82
N LEU A 93 6.97 -4.78 2.59
CA LEU A 93 6.06 -3.70 2.21
C LEU A 93 6.81 -2.41 1.87
N LEU A 94 7.68 -1.96 2.78
CA LEU A 94 8.38 -0.67 2.63
C LEU A 94 9.37 -0.70 1.47
N SER A 95 10.17 -1.77 1.36
CA SER A 95 11.17 -1.88 0.30
C SER A 95 10.55 -1.96 -1.10
N TYR A 96 9.40 -2.66 -1.24
CA TYR A 96 8.74 -2.75 -2.53
C TYR A 96 8.04 -1.44 -2.93
N VAL A 97 7.39 -0.77 -1.97
CA VAL A 97 6.78 0.54 -2.19
C VAL A 97 7.85 1.58 -2.56
N GLU A 98 9.02 1.55 -1.90
CA GLU A 98 10.14 2.43 -2.25
C GLU A 98 10.60 2.21 -3.68
N SER A 99 10.78 0.97 -4.11
CA SER A 99 11.17 0.67 -5.49
C SER A 99 10.15 1.18 -6.51
N ILE A 100 8.84 1.04 -6.24
CA ILE A 100 7.79 1.64 -7.08
C ILE A 100 7.96 3.16 -7.16
N LEU A 101 8.15 3.82 -6.02
CA LEU A 101 8.28 5.26 -5.94
C LEU A 101 9.57 5.77 -6.57
N ARG A 102 10.68 5.05 -6.44
CA ARG A 102 11.96 5.39 -7.09
C ARG A 102 11.85 5.34 -8.61
N ILE A 103 11.27 4.29 -9.17
CA ILE A 103 11.04 4.21 -10.62
C ILE A 103 10.11 5.32 -11.08
N TYR A 104 9.04 5.61 -10.32
CA TYR A 104 8.18 6.75 -10.62
C TYR A 104 8.92 8.08 -10.55
N ASN A 105 9.77 8.29 -9.53
CA ASN A 105 10.54 9.51 -9.37
C ASN A 105 11.53 9.74 -10.52
N MET A 106 12.18 8.67 -10.98
CA MET A 106 13.15 8.71 -12.08
C MET A 106 12.50 8.89 -13.46
N GLN A 107 11.37 8.22 -13.70
CA GLN A 107 10.76 8.11 -15.03
C GLN A 107 9.53 9.02 -15.22
N GLY A 108 8.97 9.54 -14.11
CA GLY A 108 7.77 10.36 -14.15
C GLY A 108 8.00 11.72 -14.82
N ARG A 109 7.01 12.18 -15.56
CA ARG A 109 7.08 13.48 -16.25
C ARG A 109 7.11 14.64 -15.26
N ARG A 110 7.96 15.63 -15.55
CA ARG A 110 8.09 16.88 -14.76
C ARG A 110 7.79 18.15 -15.56
N ASP A 111 7.75 18.01 -16.89
CA ASP A 111 7.46 19.08 -17.83
C ASP A 111 5.98 19.51 -17.85
N ASN A 112 5.06 18.60 -17.50
CA ASN A 112 3.63 18.86 -17.50
C ASN A 112 2.95 18.25 -16.26
N ILE A 113 2.58 19.11 -15.31
CA ILE A 113 1.96 18.75 -14.05
C ILE A 113 0.65 17.93 -14.21
N HIS A 114 -0.09 18.15 -15.31
CA HIS A 114 -1.35 17.42 -15.58
C HIS A 114 -1.10 15.99 -16.08
N LYS A 115 0.10 15.70 -16.56
CA LYS A 115 0.53 14.39 -17.07
C LYS A 115 1.62 13.75 -16.20
N ALA A 116 1.80 14.23 -14.97
CA ALA A 116 2.91 13.83 -14.09
C ALA A 116 2.56 12.68 -13.12
N ARG A 117 1.28 12.28 -12.98
CA ARG A 117 0.91 11.19 -12.05
C ARG A 117 1.40 9.83 -12.56
N ILE A 118 1.70 8.94 -11.60
CA ILE A 118 2.19 7.57 -11.88
C ILE A 118 1.31 6.80 -12.88
N LYS A 119 0.00 6.95 -12.82
CA LYS A 119 -0.94 6.30 -13.76
C LYS A 119 -0.62 6.57 -15.24
N ILE A 120 -0.04 7.74 -15.53
CA ILE A 120 0.31 8.10 -16.90
C ILE A 120 1.51 7.28 -17.38
N ILE A 121 2.57 7.20 -16.55
CA ILE A 121 3.76 6.43 -16.94
C ILE A 121 3.48 4.94 -16.99
N VAL A 122 2.74 4.40 -16.02
CA VAL A 122 2.36 2.97 -16.01
C VAL A 122 1.55 2.62 -17.25
N ASN A 123 0.61 3.48 -17.68
CA ASN A 123 -0.17 3.25 -18.89
C ASN A 123 0.65 3.38 -20.18
N GLN A 124 1.57 4.36 -20.25
CA GLN A 124 2.41 4.57 -21.43
C GLN A 124 3.48 3.48 -21.60
N MET A 125 4.08 3.05 -20.51
CA MET A 125 5.15 2.04 -20.51
C MET A 125 4.59 0.61 -20.59
N GLY A 126 3.39 0.41 -20.06
CA GLY A 126 2.80 -0.90 -19.82
C GLY A 126 3.24 -1.50 -18.49
N ILE A 127 2.34 -2.26 -17.86
CA ILE A 127 2.56 -2.81 -16.51
C ILE A 127 3.75 -3.79 -16.46
N ASP A 128 3.94 -4.58 -17.50
CA ASP A 128 5.01 -5.59 -17.50
C ASP A 128 6.39 -4.95 -17.51
N LYS A 129 6.57 -3.91 -18.32
CA LYS A 129 7.83 -3.16 -18.36
C LYS A 129 8.06 -2.38 -17.06
N TYR A 130 7.01 -1.79 -16.50
CA TYR A 130 7.10 -1.10 -15.22
C TYR A 130 7.46 -2.06 -14.09
N ARG A 131 6.85 -3.26 -14.07
CA ARG A 131 7.17 -4.34 -13.13
C ARG A 131 8.63 -4.76 -13.24
N GLU A 132 9.13 -5.00 -14.45
CA GLU A 132 10.54 -5.38 -14.68
C GLU A 132 11.51 -4.39 -14.02
N LEU A 133 11.26 -3.09 -14.19
CA LEU A 133 12.10 -2.05 -13.60
C LEU A 133 12.02 -2.04 -12.07
N VAL A 134 10.81 -2.15 -11.53
CA VAL A 134 10.57 -2.19 -10.09
C VAL A 134 11.21 -3.43 -9.47
N ASP A 135 11.00 -4.60 -10.04
CA ASP A 135 11.53 -5.86 -9.52
C ASP A 135 13.08 -5.87 -9.59
N LYS A 136 13.65 -5.31 -10.64
CA LYS A 136 15.11 -5.15 -10.76
C LYS A 136 15.69 -4.26 -9.65
N ASP A 137 15.05 -3.13 -9.36
CA ASP A 137 15.47 -2.24 -8.26
C ASP A 137 15.29 -2.93 -6.90
N TRP A 138 14.15 -3.58 -6.71
CA TRP A 138 13.83 -4.26 -5.46
C TRP A 138 14.78 -5.42 -5.11
N GLU A 139 15.31 -6.14 -6.10
CA GLU A 139 16.31 -7.21 -5.85
C GLU A 139 17.52 -6.69 -5.06
N PHE A 140 17.91 -5.44 -5.22
CA PHE A 140 19.01 -4.83 -4.46
C PHE A 140 18.60 -4.38 -3.05
N THR A 141 17.31 -4.10 -2.82
CA THR A 141 16.84 -3.46 -1.57
C THR A 141 16.06 -4.39 -0.66
N LYS A 142 15.50 -5.49 -1.17
CA LYS A 142 14.57 -6.37 -0.46
C LYS A 142 15.08 -6.95 0.87
N ASN A 143 16.40 -7.19 0.98
CA ASN A 143 17.04 -7.73 2.18
C ASN A 143 17.80 -6.66 2.99
N GLY A 144 17.56 -5.39 2.68
CA GLY A 144 18.19 -4.26 3.34
C GLY A 144 17.45 -3.79 4.60
N VAL A 145 17.77 -2.58 5.02
CA VAL A 145 17.26 -1.94 6.24
C VAL A 145 15.76 -1.67 6.24
N LEU A 146 15.10 -1.81 5.10
CA LEU A 146 13.65 -1.59 4.95
C LEU A 146 12.81 -2.86 5.15
N LYS A 147 13.42 -3.95 5.55
CA LYS A 147 12.68 -5.13 5.99
C LYS A 147 11.99 -4.78 7.30
N VAL A 148 10.65 -4.85 7.30
CA VAL A 148 9.84 -4.49 8.47
C VAL A 148 9.97 -5.58 9.53
N PRO A 149 10.47 -5.27 10.73
CA PRO A 149 10.58 -6.26 11.80
C PRO A 149 9.21 -6.53 12.44
N ASP A 150 9.01 -7.77 12.91
CA ASP A 150 7.75 -8.20 13.51
C ASP A 150 7.40 -7.44 14.81
N ASP A 151 8.40 -7.06 15.59
CA ASP A 151 8.23 -6.29 16.81
C ASP A 151 7.69 -4.87 16.53
N GLU A 152 8.08 -4.26 15.43
CA GLU A 152 7.53 -2.95 15.03
C GLU A 152 6.07 -3.08 14.59
N VAL A 153 5.72 -4.11 13.85
CA VAL A 153 4.32 -4.42 13.50
C VAL A 153 3.51 -4.64 14.78
N ALA A 154 4.04 -5.41 15.74
CA ALA A 154 3.38 -5.67 17.01
C ALA A 154 3.21 -4.40 17.85
N ARG A 155 4.22 -3.53 17.90
CA ARG A 155 4.18 -2.24 18.60
C ARG A 155 3.05 -1.34 18.07
N ILE A 156 2.96 -1.21 16.75
CA ILE A 156 1.92 -0.38 16.13
C ILE A 156 0.54 -1.01 16.29
N ASN A 157 0.45 -2.33 16.18
CA ASN A 157 -0.82 -3.04 16.39
C ASN A 157 -1.35 -2.86 17.82
N ALA A 158 -0.48 -2.87 18.83
CA ALA A 158 -0.85 -2.59 20.20
C ALA A 158 -1.41 -1.17 20.39
N TYR A 159 -0.88 -0.18 19.66
CA TYR A 159 -1.40 1.19 19.66
C TYR A 159 -2.84 1.28 19.15
N PHE A 160 -3.20 0.46 18.18
CA PHE A 160 -4.55 0.41 17.60
C PHE A 160 -5.48 -0.61 18.28
N ALA A 161 -5.00 -1.29 19.34
CA ALA A 161 -5.84 -2.22 20.08
C ALA A 161 -7.08 -1.51 20.64
N PRO A 162 -8.27 -2.12 20.52
CA PRO A 162 -9.46 -1.54 21.12
C PRO A 162 -9.30 -1.48 22.65
N PRO A 163 -9.87 -0.44 23.30
CA PRO A 163 -9.87 -0.40 24.76
C PRO A 163 -10.61 -1.60 25.35
N GLN A 164 -10.25 -1.99 26.55
CA GLN A 164 -11.03 -2.99 27.28
C GLN A 164 -12.37 -2.38 27.68
N TYR A 165 -13.43 -2.88 27.07
CA TYR A 165 -14.79 -2.48 27.44
C TYR A 165 -15.26 -3.29 28.64
N GLU A 166 -15.91 -2.63 29.60
CA GLU A 166 -16.64 -3.32 30.66
C GLU A 166 -17.79 -4.13 30.06
N LYS A 167 -17.96 -5.37 30.51
CA LYS A 167 -19.15 -6.14 30.19
C LYS A 167 -20.29 -5.57 31.02
N LEU A 168 -21.14 -4.76 30.38
CA LEU A 168 -22.38 -4.33 30.98
C LEU A 168 -23.33 -5.53 31.09
N ALA A 169 -24.16 -5.53 32.16
CA ALA A 169 -25.24 -6.50 32.28
C ALA A 169 -26.20 -6.34 31.09
N ASP A 170 -26.73 -7.46 30.61
CA ASP A 170 -27.69 -7.46 29.53
C ASP A 170 -28.96 -6.75 29.99
N GLN A 171 -29.23 -5.56 29.41
CA GLN A 171 -30.39 -4.74 29.76
C GLN A 171 -31.57 -4.97 28.81
N THR A 172 -31.72 -6.16 28.28
CA THR A 172 -32.78 -6.55 27.34
C THR A 172 -34.18 -6.38 27.90
N GLU A 173 -34.35 -6.21 29.24
CA GLU A 173 -35.65 -5.96 29.88
C GLU A 173 -36.13 -4.49 29.84
N LEU A 174 -35.35 -3.56 29.23
CA LEU A 174 -35.67 -2.13 29.19
C LEU A 174 -36.13 -1.65 27.80
N LEU A 175 -36.40 -2.55 26.88
CA LEU A 175 -37.02 -2.32 25.58
C LEU A 175 -38.33 -3.12 25.46
#